data_8e25053ea52efdf343eca306cff2e6ac
#
_entry.id   8e25053ea52efdf343eca306cff2e6ac
#
_cell.length_a   1.000
_cell.length_b   1.000
_cell.length_c   1.000
_cell.angle_alpha   90.00
_cell.angle_beta   90.00
_cell.angle_gamma   90.00
#
_symmetry.space_group_name_H-M   'P 1'
#
loop_
_entity.id
_entity.type
_entity.pdbx_description
1 polymer ?
#
loop_
_entity_poly.entity_id
_entity_poly.type
_entity_poly.pdbx_seq_one_letter_code
_entity_poly.pdbx_strand_id
1 'polypeptide(L)'
;MRKKTLLTLTAMLSLHATAQTLPYQNPALTAEVRADDLLGRLTLEEKAKLMMDTSPAIARLGIPAFQWWNEALHGIGRNGFVTVFPITTMMAASWDDALLYQVFTAVSDEARAKNQEAKHSGKVSRYQGLSFWTPNINIYRDPRWGRGQETYGEDPYLTERMGLAVVNGLQGQSFDGKPSKERYAKLLACAKHFAVHSGPEWNRHTFDIQQLPERDLWETYLPAFKALVQKGKVAEVMCAYQRI
;
A
#
# COMPACT_ATOMS: atom_id res chain seq x y z
N MET A 1 29.79 58.29 -53.40
CA MET A 1 30.01 57.88 -51.98
C MET A 1 29.05 56.74 -51.64
N ARG A 2 29.50 55.49 -51.59
CA ARG A 2 28.68 54.34 -51.24
C ARG A 2 28.97 53.97 -49.78
N LYS A 3 28.01 54.12 -48.90
CA LYS A 3 28.06 53.70 -47.51
C LYS A 3 27.93 52.17 -47.44
N LYS A 4 28.96 51.47 -46.97
CA LYS A 4 28.93 50.05 -46.64
C LYS A 4 28.36 49.88 -45.23
N THR A 5 27.15 49.35 -45.12
CA THR A 5 26.56 48.95 -43.82
C THR A 5 27.11 47.59 -43.43
N LEU A 6 27.86 47.56 -42.34
CA LEU A 6 28.39 46.33 -41.76
C LEU A 6 27.32 45.71 -40.86
N LEU A 7 26.74 44.58 -41.23
CA LEU A 7 25.80 43.80 -40.42
C LEU A 7 26.61 42.88 -39.50
N THR A 8 26.59 43.20 -38.21
CA THR A 8 27.21 42.33 -37.18
C THR A 8 26.18 41.30 -36.78
N LEU A 9 26.37 40.04 -37.16
CA LEU A 9 25.56 38.90 -36.79
C LEU A 9 26.03 38.38 -35.42
N THR A 10 25.33 38.75 -34.35
CA THR A 10 25.58 38.24 -33.02
C THR A 10 24.92 36.87 -32.89
N ALA A 11 25.72 35.82 -32.97
CA ALA A 11 25.26 34.43 -32.70
C ALA A 11 25.03 34.27 -31.19
N MET A 12 23.76 34.24 -30.77
CA MET A 12 23.39 33.80 -29.43
C MET A 12 23.58 32.25 -29.34
N LEU A 13 24.66 31.80 -28.76
CA LEU A 13 24.80 30.43 -28.31
C LEU A 13 23.82 30.19 -27.12
N SER A 14 22.69 29.62 -27.40
CA SER A 14 21.82 29.09 -26.37
C SER A 14 22.47 27.87 -25.72
N LEU A 15 23.16 28.07 -24.57
CA LEU A 15 23.56 26.96 -23.72
C LEU A 15 22.29 26.26 -23.22
N HIS A 16 21.90 25.20 -23.88
CA HIS A 16 20.96 24.25 -23.32
C HIS A 16 21.71 23.48 -22.22
N ALA A 17 21.64 23.99 -20.99
CA ALA A 17 21.99 23.19 -19.82
C ALA A 17 21.01 22.02 -19.78
N THR A 18 21.43 20.85 -20.24
CA THR A 18 20.71 19.60 -20.00
C THR A 18 20.70 19.40 -18.50
N ALA A 19 19.57 19.69 -17.86
CA ALA A 19 19.39 19.44 -16.44
C ALA A 19 19.69 17.96 -16.21
N GLN A 20 20.79 17.68 -15.53
CA GLN A 20 21.20 16.31 -15.24
C GLN A 20 20.13 15.68 -14.35
N THR A 21 19.47 14.65 -14.87
CA THR A 21 18.45 13.91 -14.11
C THR A 21 19.09 13.34 -12.85
N LEU A 22 18.62 13.75 -11.67
CA LEU A 22 19.15 13.27 -10.41
C LEU A 22 18.89 11.78 -10.24
N PRO A 23 19.77 11.02 -9.55
CA PRO A 23 19.61 9.57 -9.42
C PRO A 23 18.23 9.15 -8.89
N TYR A 24 17.67 9.82 -7.89
CA TYR A 24 16.33 9.48 -7.37
C TYR A 24 15.20 9.68 -8.39
N GLN A 25 15.39 10.55 -9.38
CA GLN A 25 14.43 10.80 -10.47
C GLN A 25 14.60 9.84 -11.64
N ASN A 26 15.74 9.16 -11.72
CA ASN A 26 16.04 8.27 -12.84
C ASN A 26 15.32 6.93 -12.68
N PRO A 27 14.27 6.68 -13.46
CA PRO A 27 13.54 5.44 -13.36
C PRO A 27 14.32 4.20 -13.81
N ALA A 28 15.44 4.31 -14.50
CA ALA A 28 16.27 3.18 -14.91
C ALA A 28 17.07 2.57 -13.75
N LEU A 29 17.25 3.31 -12.66
CA LEU A 29 17.93 2.83 -11.45
C LEU A 29 17.00 2.02 -10.56
N THR A 30 17.56 1.16 -9.71
CA THR A 30 16.78 0.38 -8.73
C THR A 30 16.14 1.28 -7.68
N ALA A 31 15.10 0.78 -6.99
CA ALA A 31 14.42 1.54 -5.95
C ALA A 31 15.37 1.91 -4.80
N GLU A 32 16.28 1.00 -4.42
CA GLU A 32 17.28 1.18 -3.36
C GLU A 32 18.22 2.34 -3.69
N VAL A 33 18.83 2.32 -4.88
CA VAL A 33 19.75 3.39 -5.32
C VAL A 33 19.04 4.74 -5.36
N ARG A 34 17.80 4.77 -5.80
CA ARG A 34 16.98 5.98 -5.84
C ARG A 34 16.61 6.48 -4.45
N ALA A 35 16.28 5.56 -3.55
CA ALA A 35 15.93 5.88 -2.17
C ALA A 35 17.14 6.43 -1.39
N ASP A 36 18.31 5.82 -1.57
CA ASP A 36 19.55 6.26 -0.91
C ASP A 36 19.96 7.68 -1.36
N ASP A 37 19.91 7.96 -2.66
CA ASP A 37 20.17 9.30 -3.17
C ASP A 37 19.17 10.33 -2.63
N LEU A 38 17.87 9.99 -2.63
CA LEU A 38 16.83 10.85 -2.07
C LEU A 38 17.04 11.09 -0.57
N LEU A 39 17.34 10.03 0.19
CA LEU A 39 17.56 10.10 1.63
C LEU A 39 18.71 11.06 1.99
N GLY A 40 19.77 11.08 1.19
CA GLY A 40 20.88 12.01 1.36
C GLY A 40 20.52 13.49 1.11
N ARG A 41 19.43 13.75 0.35
CA ARG A 41 18.96 15.10 0.01
C ARG A 41 17.93 15.65 0.98
N LEU A 42 17.27 14.80 1.78
CA LEU A 42 16.23 15.16 2.72
C LEU A 42 16.83 15.77 4.01
N THR A 43 16.20 16.83 4.51
CA THR A 43 16.47 17.35 5.86
C THR A 43 15.89 16.41 6.92
N LEU A 44 16.33 16.51 8.16
CA LEU A 44 15.78 15.73 9.26
C LEU A 44 14.27 15.96 9.44
N GLU A 45 13.84 17.22 9.32
CA GLU A 45 12.42 17.58 9.41
C GLU A 45 11.58 16.97 8.30
N GLU A 46 12.09 16.97 7.06
CA GLU A 46 11.42 16.32 5.92
C GLU A 46 11.32 14.81 6.12
N LYS A 47 12.38 14.17 6.61
CA LYS A 47 12.37 12.73 6.95
C LYS A 47 11.30 12.42 8.00
N ALA A 48 11.21 13.22 9.05
CA ALA A 48 10.19 13.04 10.10
C ALA A 48 8.77 13.21 9.55
N LYS A 49 8.52 14.20 8.69
CA LYS A 49 7.22 14.42 8.06
C LYS A 49 6.81 13.30 7.10
N LEU A 50 7.76 12.64 6.43
CA LEU A 50 7.48 11.50 5.55
C LEU A 50 7.01 10.25 6.31
N MET A 51 7.21 10.18 7.62
CA MET A 51 6.74 9.08 8.47
C MET A 51 5.25 9.20 8.88
N MET A 52 4.58 10.27 8.46
CA MET A 52 3.15 10.45 8.73
C MET A 52 2.29 9.69 7.72
N ASP A 53 1.06 9.33 8.11
CA ASP A 53 0.06 8.68 7.24
C ASP A 53 -0.30 9.52 6.00
N THR A 54 -0.09 10.82 6.09
CA THR A 54 -0.12 11.77 4.97
C THR A 54 1.28 12.36 4.84
N SER A 55 2.09 11.79 3.98
CA SER A 55 3.42 12.33 3.67
C SER A 55 3.30 13.58 2.81
N PRO A 56 3.74 14.76 3.29
CA PRO A 56 3.61 16.01 2.53
C PRO A 56 4.50 16.03 1.29
N ALA A 57 4.15 16.87 0.33
CA ALA A 57 5.01 17.13 -0.81
C ALA A 57 6.31 17.82 -0.39
N ILE A 58 7.40 17.50 -1.08
CA ILE A 58 8.70 18.17 -0.94
C ILE A 58 8.99 18.89 -2.26
N ALA A 59 8.42 20.09 -2.40
CA ALA A 59 8.41 20.82 -3.65
C ALA A 59 9.82 21.08 -4.24
N ARG A 60 10.81 21.40 -3.38
CA ARG A 60 12.20 21.63 -3.81
C ARG A 60 12.87 20.41 -4.47
N LEU A 61 12.34 19.21 -4.20
CA LEU A 61 12.81 17.95 -4.81
C LEU A 61 11.82 17.39 -5.84
N GLY A 62 10.71 18.07 -6.09
CA GLY A 62 9.67 17.57 -7.00
C GLY A 62 8.98 16.29 -6.51
N ILE A 63 8.99 16.02 -5.19
CA ILE A 63 8.33 14.86 -4.59
C ILE A 63 6.88 15.23 -4.29
N PRO A 64 5.89 14.52 -4.87
CA PRO A 64 4.48 14.75 -4.57
C PRO A 64 4.11 14.26 -3.17
N ALA A 65 2.99 14.78 -2.64
CA ALA A 65 2.39 14.22 -1.43
C ALA A 65 1.95 12.76 -1.66
N PHE A 66 2.03 11.94 -0.61
CA PHE A 66 1.60 10.55 -0.65
C PHE A 66 0.61 10.27 0.47
N GLN A 67 -0.45 9.52 0.14
CA GLN A 67 -1.52 9.13 1.05
C GLN A 67 -1.40 7.64 1.36
N TRP A 68 -0.97 7.31 2.58
CA TRP A 68 -0.83 5.93 3.06
C TRP A 68 -2.16 5.33 3.50
N TRP A 69 -3.11 6.17 3.96
CA TRP A 69 -4.36 5.70 4.56
C TRP A 69 -5.44 5.47 3.52
N ASN A 70 -5.55 4.22 3.08
CA ASN A 70 -6.66 3.78 2.25
C ASN A 70 -7.13 2.41 2.73
N GLU A 71 -8.40 2.09 2.52
CA GLU A 71 -9.05 0.87 3.00
C GLU A 71 -9.79 0.19 1.84
N ALA A 72 -9.71 -1.14 1.79
CA ALA A 72 -10.40 -1.93 0.77
C ALA A 72 -10.81 -3.33 1.28
N LEU A 73 -11.39 -3.44 2.46
CA LEU A 73 -11.74 -4.74 3.05
C LEU A 73 -12.80 -5.51 2.24
N HIS A 74 -13.72 -4.80 1.59
CA HIS A 74 -14.75 -5.37 0.72
C HIS A 74 -15.17 -4.41 -0.41
N GLY A 75 -14.20 -3.82 -1.06
CA GLY A 75 -14.29 -2.71 -1.99
C GLY A 75 -13.63 -1.48 -1.41
N ILE A 76 -13.38 -0.46 -2.23
CA ILE A 76 -12.67 0.75 -1.81
C ILE A 76 -13.49 1.49 -0.75
N GLY A 77 -12.87 1.78 0.39
CA GLY A 77 -13.51 2.53 1.46
C GLY A 77 -13.52 4.03 1.23
N ARG A 78 -14.65 4.70 1.52
CA ARG A 78 -14.76 6.17 1.68
C ARG A 78 -14.25 7.01 0.49
N ASN A 79 -14.41 6.52 -0.73
CA ASN A 79 -13.96 7.20 -1.95
C ASN A 79 -15.10 7.41 -2.96
N GLY A 80 -16.23 7.95 -2.49
CA GLY A 80 -17.40 8.22 -3.32
C GLY A 80 -18.12 6.96 -3.80
N PHE A 81 -18.63 6.97 -5.03
CA PHE A 81 -19.29 5.80 -5.63
C PHE A 81 -18.23 4.79 -6.08
N VAL A 82 -18.33 3.59 -5.54
CA VAL A 82 -17.43 2.45 -5.77
C VAL A 82 -18.23 1.16 -5.70
N THR A 83 -17.67 0.07 -6.23
CA THR A 83 -18.26 -1.26 -6.08
C THR A 83 -18.11 -1.76 -4.65
N VAL A 84 -19.23 -2.21 -4.05
CA VAL A 84 -19.27 -2.79 -2.71
C VAL A 84 -19.51 -4.28 -2.84
N PHE A 85 -18.59 -5.06 -2.31
CA PHE A 85 -18.68 -6.52 -2.22
C PHE A 85 -19.23 -6.96 -0.84
N PRO A 86 -19.61 -8.23 -0.65
CA PRO A 86 -19.96 -8.75 0.67
C PRO A 86 -18.84 -8.51 1.68
N ILE A 87 -19.19 -8.40 2.96
CA ILE A 87 -18.17 -8.24 4.03
C ILE A 87 -17.20 -9.44 4.05
N THR A 88 -16.03 -9.24 4.61
CA THR A 88 -14.91 -10.18 4.51
C THR A 88 -15.25 -11.58 5.00
N THR A 89 -15.94 -11.72 6.15
CA THR A 89 -16.40 -13.03 6.65
C THR A 89 -17.38 -13.74 5.72
N MET A 90 -18.24 -12.99 5.02
CA MET A 90 -19.17 -13.59 4.04
C MET A 90 -18.43 -14.05 2.79
N MET A 91 -17.44 -13.27 2.32
CA MET A 91 -16.57 -13.71 1.22
C MET A 91 -15.78 -14.97 1.60
N ALA A 92 -15.28 -15.04 2.85
CA ALA A 92 -14.56 -16.22 3.34
C ALA A 92 -15.45 -17.47 3.42
N ALA A 93 -16.75 -17.31 3.73
CA ALA A 93 -17.72 -18.40 3.77
C ALA A 93 -17.95 -19.07 2.41
N SER A 94 -17.52 -18.45 1.29
CA SER A 94 -17.55 -19.09 -0.02
C SER A 94 -16.53 -20.19 -0.19
N TRP A 95 -15.42 -20.18 0.58
CA TRP A 95 -14.26 -21.07 0.44
C TRP A 95 -13.60 -20.99 -0.94
N ASP A 96 -13.90 -19.94 -1.71
CA ASP A 96 -13.43 -19.73 -3.09
C ASP A 96 -12.38 -18.61 -3.13
N ASP A 97 -11.13 -18.98 -2.95
CA ASP A 97 -9.99 -18.05 -3.01
C ASP A 97 -9.74 -17.54 -4.44
N ALA A 98 -10.11 -18.32 -5.47
CA ALA A 98 -9.97 -17.88 -6.85
C ALA A 98 -10.98 -16.77 -7.20
N LEU A 99 -12.23 -16.88 -6.71
CA LEU A 99 -13.21 -15.80 -6.82
C LEU A 99 -12.75 -14.56 -6.05
N LEU A 100 -12.23 -14.74 -4.84
CA LEU A 100 -11.73 -13.63 -4.04
C LEU A 100 -10.58 -12.89 -4.72
N TYR A 101 -9.67 -13.63 -5.37
CA TYR A 101 -8.62 -13.03 -6.19
C TYR A 101 -9.18 -12.16 -7.31
N GLN A 102 -10.23 -12.61 -8.02
CA GLN A 102 -10.90 -11.83 -9.05
C GLN A 102 -11.55 -10.57 -8.50
N VAL A 103 -12.23 -10.67 -7.36
CA VAL A 103 -12.81 -9.52 -6.65
C VAL A 103 -11.73 -8.48 -6.36
N PHE A 104 -10.61 -8.86 -5.76
CA PHE A 104 -9.57 -7.90 -5.41
C PHE A 104 -8.73 -7.43 -6.60
N THR A 105 -8.72 -8.17 -7.68
CA THR A 105 -8.22 -7.67 -8.97
C THR A 105 -9.10 -6.53 -9.48
N ALA A 106 -10.43 -6.68 -9.46
CA ALA A 106 -11.37 -5.63 -9.84
C ALA A 106 -11.27 -4.40 -8.90
N VAL A 107 -11.19 -4.63 -7.59
CA VAL A 107 -10.97 -3.56 -6.59
C VAL A 107 -9.70 -2.77 -6.90
N SER A 108 -8.62 -3.44 -7.29
CA SER A 108 -7.37 -2.77 -7.63
C SER A 108 -7.45 -1.95 -8.92
N ASP A 109 -8.23 -2.38 -9.92
CA ASP A 109 -8.49 -1.60 -11.13
C ASP A 109 -9.29 -0.34 -10.81
N GLU A 110 -10.35 -0.48 -10.02
CA GLU A 110 -11.18 0.64 -9.56
C GLU A 110 -10.36 1.65 -8.74
N ALA A 111 -9.49 1.17 -7.83
CA ALA A 111 -8.60 2.01 -7.04
C ALA A 111 -7.64 2.84 -7.91
N ARG A 112 -7.09 2.23 -8.94
CA ARG A 112 -6.22 2.93 -9.91
C ARG A 112 -7.01 3.99 -10.68
N ALA A 113 -8.22 3.70 -11.13
CA ALA A 113 -9.09 4.65 -11.81
C ALA A 113 -9.42 5.85 -10.90
N LYS A 114 -9.82 5.60 -9.64
CA LYS A 114 -10.10 6.64 -8.64
C LYS A 114 -8.88 7.50 -8.29
N ASN A 115 -7.72 6.90 -8.16
CA ASN A 115 -6.48 7.65 -7.95
C ASN A 115 -6.13 8.54 -9.15
N GLN A 116 -6.34 8.04 -10.37
CA GLN A 116 -6.09 8.83 -11.57
C GLN A 116 -7.08 10.02 -11.69
N GLU A 117 -8.35 9.82 -11.38
CA GLU A 117 -9.35 10.88 -11.29
C GLU A 117 -8.94 11.96 -10.28
N ALA A 118 -8.51 11.54 -9.07
CA ALA A 118 -8.01 12.46 -8.05
C ALA A 118 -6.78 13.26 -8.52
N LYS A 119 -5.84 12.63 -9.21
CA LYS A 119 -4.67 13.31 -9.80
C LYS A 119 -5.08 14.35 -10.84
N HIS A 120 -6.02 14.04 -11.70
CA HIS A 120 -6.54 14.98 -12.70
C HIS A 120 -7.26 16.19 -12.05
N SER A 121 -7.88 15.99 -10.90
CA SER A 121 -8.47 17.09 -10.11
C SER A 121 -7.42 17.92 -9.34
N GLY A 122 -6.14 17.58 -9.44
CA GLY A 122 -5.01 18.31 -8.86
C GLY A 122 -4.68 17.95 -7.43
N LYS A 123 -5.43 17.05 -6.76
CA LYS A 123 -5.17 16.67 -5.37
C LYS A 123 -5.57 15.23 -5.08
N VAL A 124 -4.63 14.45 -4.54
CA VAL A 124 -4.90 13.13 -3.97
C VAL A 124 -5.09 13.29 -2.46
N SER A 125 -6.31 13.08 -1.99
CA SER A 125 -6.69 13.16 -0.58
C SER A 125 -6.64 11.78 0.10
N ARG A 126 -6.88 11.73 1.41
CA ARG A 126 -7.06 10.48 2.17
C ARG A 126 -8.13 9.60 1.49
N TYR A 127 -7.92 8.32 1.45
CA TYR A 127 -8.69 7.29 0.74
C TYR A 127 -8.58 7.31 -0.80
N GLN A 128 -7.71 8.15 -1.38
CA GLN A 128 -7.49 8.25 -2.82
C GLN A 128 -6.07 7.82 -3.24
N GLY A 129 -5.26 7.31 -2.30
CA GLY A 129 -3.92 6.82 -2.56
C GLY A 129 -3.89 5.40 -3.12
N LEU A 130 -2.70 4.80 -3.18
CA LEU A 130 -2.45 3.48 -3.75
C LEU A 130 -1.82 2.49 -2.76
N SER A 131 -1.71 2.86 -1.48
CA SER A 131 -1.33 1.99 -0.37
C SER A 131 -2.60 1.65 0.42
N PHE A 132 -2.90 0.36 0.61
CA PHE A 132 -4.16 -0.08 1.19
C PHE A 132 -3.92 -0.92 2.43
N TRP A 133 -4.46 -0.52 3.57
CA TRP A 133 -4.36 -1.24 4.84
C TRP A 133 -5.32 -2.44 4.85
N THR A 134 -5.07 -3.36 3.94
CA THR A 134 -5.85 -4.56 3.61
C THR A 134 -4.89 -5.66 3.14
N PRO A 135 -5.06 -6.94 3.58
CA PRO A 135 -6.18 -7.54 4.33
C PRO A 135 -6.01 -7.50 5.85
N ASN A 136 -7.15 -7.63 6.58
CA ASN A 136 -7.15 -7.98 8.00
C ASN A 136 -7.12 -9.51 8.15
N ILE A 137 -5.97 -10.05 8.54
CA ILE A 137 -5.73 -11.50 8.70
C ILE A 137 -5.63 -11.93 10.16
N ASN A 138 -6.19 -11.16 11.07
CA ASN A 138 -6.31 -11.59 12.45
C ASN A 138 -7.33 -12.73 12.58
N ILE A 139 -7.09 -13.64 13.54
CA ILE A 139 -7.99 -14.75 13.81
C ILE A 139 -9.17 -14.28 14.65
N TYR A 140 -10.39 -14.56 14.19
CA TYR A 140 -11.63 -14.21 14.87
C TYR A 140 -11.95 -15.20 16.00
N ARG A 141 -11.25 -15.08 17.12
CA ARG A 141 -11.33 -16.02 18.26
C ARG A 141 -12.43 -15.65 19.28
N ASP A 142 -12.94 -14.42 19.28
CA ASP A 142 -13.92 -13.96 20.26
C ASP A 142 -15.03 -13.18 19.56
N PRO A 143 -16.32 -13.62 19.65
CA PRO A 143 -17.43 -12.96 18.97
C PRO A 143 -17.73 -11.56 19.53
N ARG A 144 -17.18 -11.19 20.69
CA ARG A 144 -17.31 -9.83 21.27
C ARG A 144 -16.34 -8.84 20.63
N TRP A 145 -15.43 -9.30 19.80
CA TRP A 145 -14.53 -8.40 19.11
C TRP A 145 -15.25 -7.62 18.00
N GLY A 146 -15.31 -6.28 18.12
CA GLY A 146 -16.08 -5.40 17.24
C GLY A 146 -15.61 -5.35 15.79
N ARG A 147 -14.43 -5.92 15.48
CA ARG A 147 -13.86 -5.95 14.12
C ARG A 147 -13.80 -7.36 13.50
N GLY A 148 -14.49 -8.34 14.10
CA GLY A 148 -14.48 -9.71 13.61
C GLY A 148 -14.97 -9.83 12.16
N GLN A 149 -15.95 -9.04 11.74
CA GLN A 149 -16.50 -9.03 10.37
C GLN A 149 -15.48 -8.58 9.31
N GLU A 150 -14.38 -7.96 9.70
CA GLU A 150 -13.29 -7.59 8.79
C GLU A 150 -12.37 -8.76 8.42
N THR A 151 -12.51 -9.91 9.09
CA THR A 151 -11.60 -11.06 9.00
C THR A 151 -12.18 -12.23 8.21
N TYR A 152 -11.34 -13.22 7.94
CA TYR A 152 -11.70 -14.44 7.20
C TYR A 152 -12.18 -15.57 8.12
N GLY A 153 -12.37 -15.31 9.42
CA GLY A 153 -12.85 -16.27 10.40
C GLY A 153 -11.76 -16.73 11.37
N GLU A 154 -11.96 -17.92 11.92
CA GLU A 154 -11.12 -18.48 13.01
C GLU A 154 -10.09 -19.50 12.53
N ASP A 155 -10.18 -19.99 11.29
CA ASP A 155 -9.26 -20.97 10.73
C ASP A 155 -8.00 -20.30 10.14
N PRO A 156 -6.79 -20.66 10.60
CA PRO A 156 -5.56 -20.04 10.12
C PRO A 156 -5.22 -20.40 8.66
N TYR A 157 -5.59 -21.60 8.19
CA TYR A 157 -5.33 -21.99 6.82
C TYR A 157 -6.26 -21.27 5.84
N LEU A 158 -7.55 -21.19 6.13
CA LEU A 158 -8.49 -20.39 5.35
C LEU A 158 -8.05 -18.93 5.29
N THR A 159 -7.64 -18.37 6.43
CA THR A 159 -7.13 -16.99 6.52
C THR A 159 -5.88 -16.80 5.66
N GLU A 160 -4.95 -17.77 5.65
CA GLU A 160 -3.78 -17.76 4.77
C GLU A 160 -4.20 -17.72 3.30
N ARG A 161 -5.08 -18.64 2.88
CA ARG A 161 -5.51 -18.78 1.48
C ARG A 161 -6.22 -17.52 0.98
N MET A 162 -7.20 -17.05 1.73
CA MET A 162 -7.96 -15.84 1.40
C MET A 162 -7.06 -14.59 1.42
N GLY A 163 -6.19 -14.47 2.42
CA GLY A 163 -5.23 -13.38 2.51
C GLY A 163 -4.26 -13.32 1.33
N LEU A 164 -3.75 -14.46 0.86
CA LEU A 164 -2.91 -14.53 -0.33
C LEU A 164 -3.66 -14.09 -1.59
N ALA A 165 -4.90 -14.55 -1.77
CA ALA A 165 -5.75 -14.15 -2.90
C ALA A 165 -5.94 -12.62 -2.94
N VAL A 166 -6.19 -12.01 -1.79
CA VAL A 166 -6.34 -10.55 -1.66
C VAL A 166 -5.05 -9.82 -2.00
N VAL A 167 -3.93 -10.21 -1.40
CA VAL A 167 -2.62 -9.58 -1.66
C VAL A 167 -2.25 -9.68 -3.14
N ASN A 168 -2.39 -10.87 -3.73
CA ASN A 168 -2.04 -11.10 -5.13
C ASN A 168 -2.92 -10.26 -6.08
N GLY A 169 -4.23 -10.19 -5.82
CA GLY A 169 -5.17 -9.38 -6.61
C GLY A 169 -4.88 -7.87 -6.48
N LEU A 170 -4.66 -7.38 -5.27
CA LEU A 170 -4.36 -5.97 -5.03
C LEU A 170 -3.03 -5.54 -5.65
N GLN A 171 -1.98 -6.35 -5.50
CA GLN A 171 -0.63 -6.01 -5.98
C GLN A 171 -0.43 -6.29 -7.48
N GLY A 172 -1.41 -6.93 -8.15
CA GLY A 172 -1.34 -7.26 -9.57
C GLY A 172 -0.45 -8.46 -9.88
N GLN A 173 -0.23 -9.34 -8.89
CA GLN A 173 0.41 -10.63 -9.09
C GLN A 173 -0.59 -11.62 -9.70
N SER A 174 -0.10 -12.74 -10.26
CA SER A 174 -0.99 -13.82 -10.65
C SER A 174 -1.60 -14.53 -9.42
N PHE A 175 -2.67 -15.31 -9.63
CA PHE A 175 -3.31 -16.06 -8.54
C PHE A 175 -2.33 -16.95 -7.76
N ASP A 176 -1.37 -17.56 -8.43
CA ASP A 176 -0.32 -18.40 -7.84
C ASP A 176 0.89 -17.60 -7.29
N GLY A 177 0.77 -16.28 -7.18
CA GLY A 177 1.77 -15.41 -6.54
C GLY A 177 2.98 -15.07 -7.42
N LYS A 178 2.94 -15.36 -8.72
CA LYS A 178 4.02 -14.94 -9.61
C LYS A 178 4.01 -13.42 -9.78
N PRO A 179 5.17 -12.76 -9.73
CA PRO A 179 5.26 -11.33 -9.93
C PRO A 179 4.62 -10.86 -11.23
N SER A 180 4.01 -9.69 -11.21
CA SER A 180 3.59 -9.00 -12.42
C SER A 180 4.78 -8.75 -13.34
N LYS A 181 4.54 -8.75 -14.66
CA LYS A 181 5.52 -8.27 -15.65
C LYS A 181 5.62 -6.74 -15.67
N GLU A 182 4.67 -6.07 -15.03
CA GLU A 182 4.66 -4.62 -14.92
C GLU A 182 5.79 -4.14 -14.01
N ARG A 183 6.35 -2.98 -14.34
CA ARG A 183 7.45 -2.39 -13.59
C ARG A 183 7.07 -2.02 -12.14
N TYR A 184 5.82 -1.63 -11.92
CA TYR A 184 5.32 -1.19 -10.64
C TYR A 184 4.19 -2.08 -10.15
N ALA A 185 4.13 -2.30 -8.84
CA ALA A 185 2.98 -2.93 -8.23
C ALA A 185 1.70 -2.14 -8.56
N LYS A 186 0.59 -2.83 -8.73
CA LYS A 186 -0.69 -2.22 -9.03
C LYS A 186 -1.17 -1.36 -7.86
N LEU A 187 -1.16 -1.94 -6.65
CA LEU A 187 -1.34 -1.29 -5.36
C LEU A 187 -0.32 -1.85 -4.37
N LEU A 188 -0.21 -1.23 -3.20
CA LEU A 188 0.51 -1.77 -2.05
C LEU A 188 -0.51 -2.32 -1.07
N ALA A 189 -0.42 -3.62 -0.75
CA ALA A 189 -1.25 -4.28 0.24
C ALA A 189 -0.55 -4.31 1.60
N CYS A 190 -1.33 -4.34 2.69
CA CYS A 190 -0.83 -4.32 4.05
C CYS A 190 -1.46 -5.43 4.89
N ALA A 191 -0.65 -6.38 5.35
CA ALA A 191 -1.10 -7.40 6.29
C ALA A 191 -1.29 -6.80 7.68
N LYS A 192 -2.49 -6.90 8.25
CA LYS A 192 -2.81 -6.31 9.54
C LYS A 192 -3.64 -7.24 10.43
N HIS A 193 -3.54 -7.05 11.74
CA HIS A 193 -2.66 -6.25 12.57
C HIS A 193 -1.69 -7.21 13.28
N PHE A 194 -0.42 -7.04 13.07
CA PHE A 194 0.60 -7.99 13.55
C PHE A 194 0.77 -7.89 15.09
N ALA A 195 0.42 -8.96 15.85
CA ALA A 195 0.02 -10.26 15.30
C ALA A 195 -1.29 -10.81 15.91
N VAL A 196 -1.55 -10.70 17.18
CA VAL A 196 -2.63 -11.41 17.92
C VAL A 196 -3.77 -10.45 18.27
N HIS A 197 -4.23 -9.66 17.30
CA HIS A 197 -5.22 -8.60 17.52
C HIS A 197 -6.65 -9.13 17.35
N SER A 198 -7.29 -9.50 18.46
CA SER A 198 -8.72 -9.80 18.55
C SER A 198 -9.20 -9.76 20.03
N GLY A 199 -8.72 -8.78 20.75
CA GLY A 199 -9.09 -8.54 22.15
C GLY A 199 -10.44 -7.83 22.30
N PRO A 200 -10.86 -7.60 23.56
CA PRO A 200 -12.11 -6.92 23.84
C PRO A 200 -12.16 -5.51 23.21
N GLU A 201 -13.31 -5.14 22.65
CA GLU A 201 -13.45 -3.89 21.90
C GLU A 201 -13.28 -2.63 22.78
N TRP A 202 -13.75 -2.68 24.02
CA TRP A 202 -13.69 -1.51 24.94
C TRP A 202 -12.28 -1.07 25.35
N ASN A 203 -11.28 -1.98 25.24
CA ASN A 203 -9.89 -1.68 25.58
C ASN A 203 -8.89 -2.09 24.51
N ARG A 204 -9.33 -2.24 23.26
CA ARG A 204 -8.49 -2.75 22.16
C ARG A 204 -7.17 -2.00 21.94
N HIS A 205 -7.07 -0.75 22.40
CA HIS A 205 -5.85 0.05 22.28
C HIS A 205 -4.88 -0.08 23.48
N THR A 206 -5.34 -0.72 24.55
CA THR A 206 -4.59 -0.86 25.81
C THR A 206 -4.53 -2.30 26.30
N PHE A 207 -5.16 -3.21 25.58
CA PHE A 207 -5.17 -4.63 25.92
C PHE A 207 -3.82 -5.28 25.59
N ASP A 208 -3.17 -5.82 26.62
CA ASP A 208 -1.95 -6.61 26.45
C ASP A 208 -2.26 -8.10 26.51
N ILE A 209 -1.65 -8.88 25.63
CA ILE A 209 -1.77 -10.33 25.63
C ILE A 209 -0.84 -10.88 26.70
N GLN A 210 -1.42 -11.47 27.74
CA GLN A 210 -0.68 -12.13 28.79
C GLN A 210 -0.74 -13.65 28.61
N GLN A 211 0.37 -14.34 28.80
CA GLN A 211 0.45 -15.80 28.78
C GLN A 211 -0.04 -16.44 27.47
N LEU A 212 0.36 -15.88 26.33
CA LEU A 212 0.13 -16.56 25.05
C LEU A 212 1.02 -17.79 24.94
N PRO A 213 0.44 -19.02 24.82
CA PRO A 213 1.22 -20.20 24.57
C PRO A 213 2.02 -20.07 23.25
N GLU A 214 3.29 -20.44 23.27
CA GLU A 214 4.14 -20.36 22.09
C GLU A 214 3.57 -21.18 20.92
N ARG A 215 2.98 -22.33 21.23
CA ARG A 215 2.31 -23.17 20.24
C ARG A 215 1.18 -22.43 19.53
N ASP A 216 0.33 -21.73 20.28
CA ASP A 216 -0.80 -21.00 19.70
C ASP A 216 -0.30 -19.83 18.82
N LEU A 217 0.78 -19.17 19.24
CA LEU A 217 1.41 -18.13 18.43
C LEU A 217 1.85 -18.68 17.08
N TRP A 218 2.56 -19.81 17.06
CA TRP A 218 3.14 -20.38 15.84
C TRP A 218 2.15 -21.15 14.97
N GLU A 219 1.15 -21.80 15.57
CA GLU A 219 0.20 -22.64 14.82
C GLU A 219 -1.09 -21.90 14.43
N THR A 220 -1.46 -20.83 15.15
CA THR A 220 -2.72 -20.12 14.93
C THR A 220 -2.51 -18.70 14.41
N TYR A 221 -1.68 -17.89 15.07
CA TYR A 221 -1.65 -16.44 14.80
C TYR A 221 -0.63 -16.01 13.75
N LEU A 222 0.50 -16.69 13.63
CA LEU A 222 1.56 -16.32 12.69
C LEU A 222 1.47 -16.94 11.29
N PRO A 223 0.80 -18.08 11.03
CA PRO A 223 0.85 -18.74 9.72
C PRO A 223 0.43 -17.84 8.57
N ALA A 224 -0.68 -17.13 8.69
CA ALA A 224 -1.15 -16.22 7.65
C ALA A 224 -0.16 -15.06 7.40
N PHE A 225 0.37 -14.42 8.44
CA PHE A 225 1.41 -13.40 8.30
C PHE A 225 2.65 -13.93 7.58
N LYS A 226 3.14 -15.10 7.99
CA LYS A 226 4.29 -15.76 7.36
C LYS A 226 4.03 -15.99 5.85
N ALA A 227 2.87 -16.50 5.51
CA ALA A 227 2.51 -16.76 4.13
C ALA A 227 2.41 -15.48 3.30
N LEU A 228 1.73 -14.44 3.80
CA LEU A 228 1.61 -13.19 3.09
C LEU A 228 2.97 -12.50 2.85
N VAL A 229 3.90 -12.61 3.80
CA VAL A 229 5.26 -12.09 3.65
C VAL A 229 6.08 -12.96 2.68
N GLN A 230 6.10 -14.27 2.88
CA GLN A 230 7.00 -15.17 2.15
C GLN A 230 6.48 -15.53 0.75
N LYS A 231 5.19 -15.81 0.61
CA LYS A 231 4.56 -16.21 -0.66
C LYS A 231 3.94 -15.02 -1.39
N GLY A 232 3.11 -14.22 -0.69
CA GLY A 232 2.41 -13.07 -1.26
C GLY A 232 3.28 -11.84 -1.48
N LYS A 233 4.48 -11.79 -0.88
CA LYS A 233 5.35 -10.59 -0.95
C LYS A 233 4.59 -9.31 -0.63
N VAL A 234 3.76 -9.37 0.41
CA VAL A 234 2.96 -8.21 0.85
C VAL A 234 3.87 -7.00 1.10
N ALA A 235 3.47 -5.86 0.57
CA ALA A 235 4.30 -4.66 0.59
C ALA A 235 4.48 -4.07 1.99
N GLU A 236 3.46 -4.23 2.86
CA GLU A 236 3.41 -3.60 4.17
C GLU A 236 2.90 -4.57 5.23
N VAL A 237 3.32 -4.34 6.47
CA VAL A 237 2.78 -4.99 7.67
C VAL A 237 2.46 -3.92 8.70
N MET A 238 1.23 -3.91 9.20
CA MET A 238 0.79 -2.99 10.25
C MET A 238 0.84 -3.69 11.61
N CYS A 239 1.57 -3.10 12.55
CA CYS A 239 1.61 -3.58 13.93
C CYS A 239 0.22 -3.48 14.59
N ALA A 240 -0.04 -4.40 15.53
CA ALA A 240 -1.21 -4.33 16.39
C ALA A 240 -1.07 -3.22 17.45
N TYR A 241 -2.15 -2.93 18.15
CA TYR A 241 -2.20 -1.89 19.17
C TYR A 241 -1.72 -2.37 20.54
N GLN A 242 -1.70 -3.67 20.77
CA GLN A 242 -1.33 -4.30 22.04
C GLN A 242 0.07 -4.92 21.98
N ARG A 243 0.60 -5.20 23.16
CA ARG A 243 1.80 -6.02 23.33
C ARG A 243 1.45 -7.51 23.33
N ILE A 244 2.44 -8.31 22.98
CA ILE A 244 2.43 -9.77 23.05
C ILE A 244 3.56 -10.20 23.98
#